data_2221ba6ef40a72b9746da19b3125c420
#
_entry.id   2221ba6ef40a72b9746da19b3125c420
#
_cell.length_a   1.000
_cell.length_b   1.000
_cell.length_c   1.000
_cell.angle_alpha   90.00
_cell.angle_beta   90.00
_cell.angle_gamma   90.00
#
_symmetry.space_group_name_H-M   'P 1'
#
loop_
_entity.id
_entity.type
_entity.pdbx_description
1 polymer ?
#
loop_
_entity_poly.entity_id
_entity_poly.type
_entity_poly.pdbx_seq_one_letter_code
_entity_poly.pdbx_strand_id
1 'polypeptide(L)'
;MKNKIFATLLALTLALSLTACGSKSDDSAKADTTDDAQTEQPAEPQETVTLNVAASPTPHAEILKQCVPILAEQGIDLEVVEFSDYVQPNLVTESGEVDANYFQHTPYLDSFNEENGTHLVSVGAVHYEPFGIYPGKSDDLANIADGATIAVPNDTTNEARALQLLAAQGLIT
;
A
#
# COMPACT_ATOMS: atom_id res chain seq x y z
N MET A 1 25.75 -10.41 -35.92
CA MET A 1 26.85 -11.39 -36.09
C MET A 1 27.03 -12.17 -34.80
N LYS A 2 26.74 -13.48 -34.93
CA LYS A 2 27.33 -14.67 -34.24
C LYS A 2 27.31 -14.70 -32.72
N ASN A 3 26.32 -15.45 -32.16
CA ASN A 3 26.46 -16.81 -31.59
C ASN A 3 27.58 -17.01 -30.55
N LYS A 4 27.20 -17.49 -29.34
CA LYS A 4 27.63 -18.81 -28.87
C LYS A 4 26.83 -19.25 -27.63
N ILE A 5 26.14 -20.33 -27.87
CA ILE A 5 25.56 -21.31 -26.91
C ILE A 5 26.71 -21.95 -26.12
N PHE A 6 26.56 -22.12 -24.81
CA PHE A 6 27.24 -23.17 -24.07
C PHE A 6 26.25 -23.92 -23.21
N ALA A 7 25.95 -25.11 -23.68
CA ALA A 7 25.31 -26.17 -22.91
C ALA A 7 26.43 -26.94 -22.17
N THR A 8 26.24 -27.23 -20.88
CA THR A 8 26.97 -28.29 -20.20
C THR A 8 26.01 -29.14 -19.36
N LEU A 9 25.81 -30.35 -19.84
CA LEU A 9 25.34 -31.54 -19.13
C LEU A 9 26.38 -31.96 -18.08
N LEU A 10 25.91 -32.41 -16.89
CA LEU A 10 26.55 -33.47 -16.11
C LEU A 10 25.61 -33.93 -15.02
N ALA A 11 24.95 -35.03 -15.19
CA ALA A 11 25.28 -36.42 -14.82
C ALA A 11 24.95 -36.73 -13.34
N LEU A 12 23.94 -37.50 -13.27
CA LEU A 12 23.35 -38.41 -12.29
C LEU A 12 24.41 -39.33 -11.60
N THR A 13 24.41 -39.39 -10.28
CA THR A 13 24.94 -40.57 -9.56
C THR A 13 23.97 -40.93 -8.44
N LEU A 14 23.32 -42.03 -8.68
CA LEU A 14 22.54 -42.86 -7.77
C LEU A 14 23.49 -43.75 -6.96
N ALA A 15 23.40 -43.72 -5.65
CA ALA A 15 24.02 -44.74 -4.80
C ALA A 15 22.99 -45.29 -3.82
N LEU A 16 22.44 -46.46 -4.19
CA LEU A 16 21.76 -47.37 -3.27
C LEU A 16 22.79 -48.02 -2.34
N SER A 17 22.47 -48.06 -1.05
CA SER A 17 23.02 -49.10 -0.18
C SER A 17 21.93 -49.62 0.74
N LEU A 18 21.45 -50.78 0.33
CA LEU A 18 20.68 -51.73 1.14
C LEU A 18 21.70 -52.58 1.94
N THR A 19 21.48 -52.71 3.24
CA THR A 19 21.94 -53.87 3.98
C THR A 19 20.87 -54.29 4.97
N ALA A 20 20.46 -55.52 4.79
CA ALA A 20 19.44 -56.26 5.49
C ALA A 20 20.01 -57.17 6.56
N CYS A 21 19.13 -57.70 7.40
CA CYS A 21 19.21 -58.90 8.25
C CYS A 21 19.93 -58.75 9.61
N GLY A 22 19.35 -59.26 10.65
CA GLY A 22 18.33 -60.25 10.93
C GLY A 22 18.22 -60.59 12.41
N SER A 23 17.04 -61.10 12.74
CA SER A 23 16.69 -62.17 13.68
C SER A 23 16.68 -62.00 15.19
N LYS A 24 15.39 -62.03 15.72
CA LYS A 24 14.86 -62.84 16.86
C LYS A 24 15.50 -62.67 18.25
N SER A 25 14.81 -62.54 19.31
CA SER A 25 13.53 -63.08 19.87
C SER A 25 13.21 -62.39 21.20
N ASP A 26 11.88 -62.38 21.49
CA ASP A 26 11.19 -62.57 22.78
C ASP A 26 11.28 -61.55 23.91
N ASP A 27 10.12 -60.98 24.09
CA ASP A 27 9.25 -61.02 25.29
C ASP A 27 9.30 -59.82 26.27
N SER A 28 8.04 -59.41 26.57
CA SER A 28 7.58 -58.65 27.75
C SER A 28 7.49 -57.11 27.68
N ALA A 29 6.28 -56.72 27.38
CA ALA A 29 5.47 -55.63 27.98
C ALA A 29 6.15 -54.57 28.86
N LYS A 30 6.08 -53.31 28.45
CA LYS A 30 5.42 -52.25 29.21
C LYS A 30 5.29 -50.98 28.38
N ALA A 31 4.12 -50.38 28.47
CA ALA A 31 3.78 -49.07 27.97
C ALA A 31 4.74 -48.02 28.47
N ASP A 32 5.14 -47.09 27.58
CA ASP A 32 5.07 -45.69 27.92
C ASP A 32 5.40 -44.78 26.71
N THR A 33 4.53 -43.79 26.57
CA THR A 33 4.74 -42.48 26.00
C THR A 33 5.67 -42.32 24.80
N THR A 34 5.04 -42.27 23.61
CA THR A 34 5.58 -41.59 22.44
C THR A 34 5.65 -40.08 22.71
N ASP A 35 6.83 -39.61 22.99
CA ASP A 35 7.19 -38.21 22.88
C ASP A 35 7.41 -37.92 21.40
N ASP A 36 6.37 -37.38 20.76
CA ASP A 36 6.42 -36.95 19.36
C ASP A 36 7.13 -35.58 19.33
N ALA A 37 8.46 -35.63 19.36
CA ALA A 37 9.28 -34.47 19.12
C ALA A 37 9.09 -34.05 17.66
N GLN A 38 8.07 -33.21 17.41
CA GLN A 38 8.00 -32.43 16.20
C GLN A 38 9.27 -31.57 16.10
N THR A 39 10.14 -31.98 15.22
CA THR A 39 11.26 -31.17 14.77
C THR A 39 10.66 -29.98 14.03
N GLU A 40 10.52 -28.85 14.72
CA GLU A 40 10.24 -27.57 14.06
C GLU A 40 11.36 -27.32 13.04
N GLN A 41 11.03 -27.45 11.79
CA GLN A 41 11.87 -27.06 10.68
C GLN A 41 12.05 -25.53 10.79
N PRO A 42 13.29 -24.99 10.85
CA PRO A 42 13.47 -23.55 10.86
C PRO A 42 12.77 -22.94 9.67
N ALA A 43 11.85 -22.00 9.89
CA ALA A 43 11.24 -21.23 8.82
C ALA A 43 12.37 -20.53 8.05
N GLU A 44 12.41 -20.70 6.74
CA GLU A 44 13.31 -19.92 5.90
C GLU A 44 13.02 -18.43 6.12
N PRO A 45 14.02 -17.54 6.15
CA PRO A 45 13.79 -16.11 6.27
C PRO A 45 12.91 -15.66 5.11
N GLN A 46 11.70 -15.22 5.40
CA GLN A 46 10.87 -14.56 4.39
C GLN A 46 11.60 -13.28 3.99
N GLU A 47 11.91 -13.13 2.70
CA GLU A 47 12.44 -11.88 2.15
C GLU A 47 11.42 -10.78 2.41
N THR A 48 11.81 -9.77 3.18
CA THR A 48 10.97 -8.60 3.45
C THR A 48 10.95 -7.69 2.21
N VAL A 49 9.77 -7.35 1.74
CA VAL A 49 9.59 -6.41 0.63
C VAL A 49 9.31 -5.03 1.21
N THR A 50 10.11 -4.02 0.87
CA THR A 50 9.83 -2.64 1.24
C THR A 50 8.86 -2.02 0.23
N LEU A 51 7.82 -1.35 0.74
CA LEU A 51 6.83 -0.61 -0.05
C LEU A 51 6.81 0.85 0.41
N ASN A 52 7.25 1.76 -0.44
CA ASN A 52 7.26 3.20 -0.18
C ASN A 52 5.98 3.85 -0.71
N VAL A 53 5.19 4.50 0.14
CA VAL A 53 3.93 5.12 -0.27
C VAL A 53 3.90 6.60 0.12
N ALA A 54 3.79 7.48 -0.87
CA ALA A 54 3.58 8.90 -0.66
C ALA A 54 2.15 9.18 -0.22
N ALA A 55 1.96 10.01 0.81
CA ALA A 55 0.64 10.32 1.34
C ALA A 55 0.55 11.76 1.87
N SER A 56 -0.66 12.34 1.86
CA SER A 56 -0.90 13.54 2.66
C SER A 56 -1.01 13.19 4.15
N PRO A 57 -0.62 14.10 5.07
CA PRO A 57 -0.52 13.77 6.49
C PRO A 57 -1.83 13.25 7.09
N THR A 58 -2.95 13.92 6.79
CA THR A 58 -4.29 13.61 7.33
C THR A 58 -5.32 13.61 6.19
N PRO A 59 -6.17 12.59 6.08
CA PRO A 59 -6.22 11.36 6.91
C PRO A 59 -5.33 10.23 6.37
N HIS A 60 -4.71 10.37 5.20
CA HIS A 60 -4.13 9.31 4.41
C HIS A 60 -2.94 8.62 5.10
N ALA A 61 -1.94 9.40 5.55
CA ALA A 61 -0.81 8.82 6.28
C ALA A 61 -1.24 8.18 7.62
N GLU A 62 -2.25 8.75 8.29
CA GLU A 62 -2.79 8.16 9.52
C GLU A 62 -3.41 6.78 9.27
N ILE A 63 -4.12 6.61 8.13
CA ILE A 63 -4.69 5.33 7.72
C ILE A 63 -3.58 4.34 7.37
N LEU A 64 -2.60 4.74 6.56
CA LEU A 64 -1.47 3.88 6.18
C LEU A 64 -0.68 3.39 7.40
N LYS A 65 -0.45 4.25 8.39
CA LYS A 65 0.24 3.88 9.62
C LYS A 65 -0.46 2.77 10.41
N GLN A 66 -1.79 2.63 10.27
CA GLN A 66 -2.51 1.49 10.85
C GLN A 66 -2.25 0.19 10.07
N CYS A 67 -1.86 0.29 8.80
CA CYS A 67 -1.54 -0.87 7.99
C CYS A 67 -0.13 -1.42 8.24
N VAL A 68 0.80 -0.60 8.75
CA VAL A 68 2.20 -0.99 8.99
C VAL A 68 2.32 -2.31 9.77
N PRO A 69 1.73 -2.46 10.97
CA PRO A 69 1.87 -3.72 11.72
C PRO A 69 1.20 -4.91 11.01
N ILE A 70 0.12 -4.67 10.27
CA ILE A 70 -0.62 -5.72 9.55
C ILE A 70 0.21 -6.24 8.36
N LEU A 71 0.87 -5.34 7.64
CA LEU A 71 1.70 -5.68 6.49
C LEU A 71 3.03 -6.31 6.92
N ALA A 72 3.58 -5.89 8.06
CA ALA A 72 4.79 -6.50 8.63
C ALA A 72 4.61 -8.00 8.92
N GLU A 73 3.42 -8.43 9.38
CA GLU A 73 3.09 -9.84 9.57
C GLU A 73 3.08 -10.64 8.25
N GLN A 74 2.99 -9.94 7.11
CA GLN A 74 3.01 -10.52 5.77
C GLN A 74 4.37 -10.40 5.08
N GLY A 75 5.39 -9.90 5.79
CA GLY A 75 6.73 -9.69 5.23
C GLY A 75 6.84 -8.44 4.37
N ILE A 76 5.92 -7.47 4.55
CA ILE A 76 5.95 -6.18 3.83
C ILE A 76 6.30 -5.07 4.83
N ASP A 77 7.37 -4.35 4.55
CA ASP A 77 7.80 -3.16 5.29
C ASP A 77 7.24 -1.91 4.61
N LEU A 78 6.17 -1.36 5.19
CA LEU A 78 5.50 -0.18 4.64
C LEU A 78 6.14 1.10 5.17
N GLU A 79 6.79 1.83 4.28
CA GLU A 79 7.36 3.16 4.50
C GLU A 79 6.37 4.24 4.03
N VAL A 80 5.93 5.12 4.94
CA VAL A 80 4.98 6.21 4.61
C VAL A 80 5.73 7.52 4.50
N VAL A 81 5.76 8.08 3.29
CA VAL A 81 6.44 9.36 2.97
C VAL A 81 5.39 10.47 2.90
N GLU A 82 5.44 11.43 3.84
CA GLU A 82 4.43 12.47 3.95
C GLU A 82 4.77 13.72 3.12
N PHE A 83 3.78 14.20 2.37
CA PHE A 83 3.83 15.45 1.61
C PHE A 83 2.66 16.36 1.98
N SER A 84 2.92 17.64 2.17
CA SER A 84 1.89 18.65 2.51
C SER A 84 1.25 19.32 1.29
N ASP A 85 1.70 18.99 0.08
CA ASP A 85 1.16 19.48 -1.20
C ASP A 85 0.60 18.34 -2.03
N TYR A 86 -0.11 18.67 -3.12
CA TYR A 86 -0.77 17.68 -3.99
C TYR A 86 -0.01 17.40 -5.30
N VAL A 87 1.13 18.06 -5.51
CA VAL A 87 1.94 17.90 -6.72
C VAL A 87 3.01 16.84 -6.54
N GLN A 88 3.79 16.95 -5.46
CA GLN A 88 4.94 16.08 -5.20
C GLN A 88 4.57 14.59 -5.12
N PRO A 89 3.48 14.15 -4.45
CA PRO A 89 3.15 12.73 -4.40
C PRO A 89 3.04 12.08 -5.79
N ASN A 90 2.46 12.78 -6.77
CA ASN A 90 2.36 12.27 -8.13
C ASN A 90 3.72 12.24 -8.85
N LEU A 91 4.53 13.29 -8.70
CA LEU A 91 5.83 13.37 -9.36
C LEU A 91 6.81 12.31 -8.86
N VAL A 92 6.88 12.07 -7.54
CA VAL A 92 7.77 11.05 -6.97
C VAL A 92 7.30 9.63 -7.28
N THR A 93 5.98 9.42 -7.48
CA THR A 93 5.45 8.15 -7.94
C THR A 93 5.75 7.93 -9.41
N GLU A 94 5.55 8.92 -10.27
CA GLU A 94 5.86 8.82 -11.71
C GLU A 94 7.34 8.59 -11.96
N SER A 95 8.22 9.21 -11.16
CA SER A 95 9.68 9.00 -11.27
C SER A 95 10.16 7.64 -10.72
N GLY A 96 9.32 6.92 -9.99
CA GLY A 96 9.70 5.67 -9.33
C GLY A 96 10.54 5.89 -8.06
N GLU A 97 10.55 7.07 -7.47
CA GLU A 97 11.17 7.34 -6.18
C GLU A 97 10.38 6.69 -5.03
N VAL A 98 9.05 6.62 -5.18
CA VAL A 98 8.16 5.82 -4.36
C VAL A 98 7.33 4.88 -5.22
N ASP A 99 6.84 3.79 -4.64
CA ASP A 99 6.12 2.74 -5.35
C ASP A 99 4.66 3.09 -5.66
N ALA A 100 4.04 3.91 -4.79
CA ALA A 100 2.65 4.33 -4.93
C ALA A 100 2.39 5.65 -4.19
N ASN A 101 1.20 6.24 -4.42
CA ASN A 101 0.70 7.30 -3.57
C ASN A 101 -0.75 7.04 -3.12
N TYR A 102 -1.11 7.67 -2.01
CA TYR A 102 -2.44 7.61 -1.44
C TYR A 102 -2.82 8.98 -0.89
N PHE A 103 -3.55 9.77 -1.68
CA PHE A 103 -3.95 11.13 -1.26
C PHE A 103 -5.08 11.73 -2.11
N GLN A 104 -5.37 11.20 -3.29
CA GLN A 104 -6.16 11.88 -4.31
C GLN A 104 -7.42 11.13 -4.71
N HIS A 105 -8.35 11.83 -5.32
CA HIS A 105 -9.53 11.27 -5.98
C HIS A 105 -9.30 11.17 -7.50
N THR A 106 -10.03 10.28 -8.16
CA THR A 106 -9.84 10.00 -9.59
C THR A 106 -9.87 11.24 -10.48
N PRO A 107 -10.81 12.21 -10.33
CA PRO A 107 -10.80 13.41 -11.19
C PRO A 107 -9.52 14.24 -11.08
N TYR A 108 -8.90 14.31 -9.90
CA TYR A 108 -7.61 14.99 -9.75
C TYR A 108 -6.48 14.21 -10.43
N LEU A 109 -6.44 12.88 -10.27
CA LEU A 109 -5.46 12.03 -10.94
C LEU A 109 -5.53 12.17 -12.46
N ASP A 110 -6.73 12.13 -13.04
CA ASP A 110 -6.94 12.25 -14.48
C ASP A 110 -6.46 13.63 -15.00
N SER A 111 -6.87 14.71 -14.31
CA SER A 111 -6.44 16.07 -14.64
C SER A 111 -4.92 16.24 -14.51
N PHE A 112 -4.32 15.70 -13.43
CA PHE A 112 -2.88 15.77 -13.21
C PHE A 112 -2.10 15.06 -14.31
N ASN A 113 -2.53 13.86 -14.70
CA ASN A 113 -1.90 13.12 -15.80
C ASN A 113 -1.95 13.91 -17.12
N GLU A 114 -3.10 14.50 -17.45
CA GLU A 114 -3.28 15.29 -18.66
C GLU A 114 -2.41 16.55 -18.67
N GLU A 115 -2.36 17.28 -17.56
CA GLU A 115 -1.66 18.55 -17.44
C GLU A 115 -0.14 18.39 -17.35
N ASN A 116 0.33 17.31 -16.73
CA ASN A 116 1.76 17.07 -16.47
C ASN A 116 2.39 15.97 -17.33
N GLY A 117 1.60 15.29 -18.16
CA GLY A 117 2.09 14.20 -19.01
C GLY A 117 2.56 12.99 -18.20
N THR A 118 1.96 12.74 -17.02
CA THR A 118 2.21 11.57 -16.18
C THR A 118 1.31 10.40 -16.58
N HIS A 119 1.66 9.18 -16.16
CA HIS A 119 1.02 7.93 -16.60
C HIS A 119 0.48 7.11 -15.41
N LEU A 120 0.22 7.77 -14.30
CA LEU A 120 -0.23 7.12 -13.08
C LEU A 120 -1.63 6.51 -13.26
N VAL A 121 -1.87 5.36 -12.63
CA VAL A 121 -3.14 4.66 -12.70
C VAL A 121 -3.68 4.37 -11.29
N SER A 122 -5.00 4.45 -11.13
CA SER A 122 -5.64 4.05 -9.88
C SER A 122 -5.65 2.53 -9.76
N VAL A 123 -5.09 2.00 -8.68
CA VAL A 123 -5.09 0.57 -8.37
C VAL A 123 -6.22 0.16 -7.42
N GLY A 124 -6.87 1.11 -6.77
CA GLY A 124 -8.01 0.86 -5.88
C GLY A 124 -8.53 2.12 -5.22
N ALA A 125 -9.75 2.05 -4.72
CA ALA A 125 -10.38 3.07 -3.89
C ALA A 125 -10.45 2.59 -2.45
N VAL A 126 -9.99 3.40 -1.50
CA VAL A 126 -9.88 3.02 -0.09
C VAL A 126 -11.00 3.62 0.74
N HIS A 127 -11.29 4.92 0.57
CA HIS A 127 -12.31 5.63 1.34
C HIS A 127 -12.94 6.77 0.53
N TYR A 128 -13.99 7.36 1.09
CA TYR A 128 -14.68 8.51 0.53
C TYR A 128 -14.57 9.70 1.49
N GLU A 129 -14.22 10.87 0.96
CA GLU A 129 -14.17 12.12 1.72
C GLU A 129 -15.30 13.05 1.27
N PRO A 130 -16.35 13.27 2.12
CA PRO A 130 -17.35 14.25 1.84
C PRO A 130 -16.75 15.67 1.91
N PHE A 131 -17.13 16.51 0.97
CA PHE A 131 -16.74 17.91 0.98
C PHE A 131 -17.57 18.68 2.01
N GLY A 132 -16.96 19.59 2.76
CA GLY A 132 -17.62 20.33 3.82
C GLY A 132 -17.29 21.82 3.82
N ILE A 133 -18.21 22.63 4.38
CA ILE A 133 -17.97 24.03 4.72
C ILE A 133 -17.62 24.08 6.21
N TYR A 134 -16.52 24.67 6.54
CA TYR A 134 -16.00 24.74 7.90
C TYR A 134 -15.98 26.18 8.41
N PRO A 135 -16.18 26.41 9.72
CA PRO A 135 -16.18 27.73 10.31
C PRO A 135 -14.82 28.42 10.15
N GLY A 136 -14.86 29.73 9.88
CA GLY A 136 -13.69 30.59 9.85
C GLY A 136 -13.91 31.78 10.79
N LYS A 137 -14.07 32.98 10.22
CA LYS A 137 -14.46 34.17 11.00
C LYS A 137 -15.93 34.16 11.42
N SER A 138 -16.79 33.44 10.66
CA SER A 138 -18.19 33.17 11.01
C SER A 138 -18.32 31.68 11.35
N ASP A 139 -19.06 31.38 12.37
CA ASP A 139 -19.41 30.03 12.84
C ASP A 139 -20.85 29.62 12.46
N ASP A 140 -21.57 30.50 11.82
CA ASP A 140 -22.95 30.26 11.37
C ASP A 140 -23.09 30.56 9.88
N LEU A 141 -23.45 29.53 9.12
CA LEU A 141 -23.63 29.61 7.67
C LEU A 141 -24.76 30.58 7.29
N ALA A 142 -25.82 30.66 8.10
CA ALA A 142 -26.97 31.51 7.86
C ALA A 142 -26.67 33.01 8.06
N ASN A 143 -25.60 33.34 8.77
CA ASN A 143 -25.20 34.69 9.14
C ASN A 143 -23.86 35.11 8.53
N ILE A 144 -23.46 34.53 7.40
CA ILE A 144 -22.29 35.00 6.64
C ILE A 144 -22.58 36.42 6.12
N ALA A 145 -21.71 37.37 6.45
CA ALA A 145 -21.88 38.76 6.04
C ALA A 145 -21.69 38.93 4.52
N ASP A 146 -22.43 39.88 3.94
CA ASP A 146 -22.20 40.29 2.57
C ASP A 146 -20.76 40.72 2.35
N GLY A 147 -20.10 40.22 1.30
CA GLY A 147 -18.70 40.50 1.01
C GLY A 147 -17.71 39.68 1.85
N ALA A 148 -18.16 38.66 2.56
CA ALA A 148 -17.25 37.72 3.26
C ALA A 148 -16.34 36.99 2.26
N THR A 149 -15.13 36.69 2.73
CA THR A 149 -14.16 35.91 1.97
C THR A 149 -14.25 34.44 2.37
N ILE A 150 -14.43 33.57 1.40
CA ILE A 150 -14.45 32.11 1.56
C ILE A 150 -13.21 31.54 0.91
N ALA A 151 -12.44 30.74 1.66
CA ALA A 151 -11.31 30.01 1.11
C ALA A 151 -11.81 28.74 0.41
N VAL A 152 -11.33 28.51 -0.80
CA VAL A 152 -11.59 27.29 -1.59
C VAL A 152 -10.28 26.67 -2.01
N PRO A 153 -10.25 25.35 -2.35
CA PRO A 153 -9.06 24.72 -2.94
C PRO A 153 -8.61 25.44 -4.21
N ASN A 154 -7.32 25.40 -4.49
CA ASN A 154 -6.72 26.06 -5.66
C ASN A 154 -6.52 25.12 -6.87
N ASP A 155 -6.85 23.83 -6.74
CA ASP A 155 -6.93 22.92 -7.87
C ASP A 155 -8.33 22.93 -8.48
N THR A 156 -8.41 22.84 -9.81
CA THR A 156 -9.65 23.00 -10.57
C THR A 156 -10.73 21.99 -10.19
N THR A 157 -10.35 20.77 -9.84
CA THR A 157 -11.29 19.69 -9.54
C THR A 157 -11.95 19.85 -8.18
N ASN A 158 -11.19 20.23 -7.14
CA ASN A 158 -11.74 20.48 -5.81
C ASN A 158 -12.36 21.88 -5.68
N GLU A 159 -11.85 22.89 -6.40
CA GLU A 159 -12.51 24.18 -6.50
C GLU A 159 -13.93 24.03 -7.05
N ALA A 160 -14.10 23.27 -8.14
CA ALA A 160 -15.44 23.00 -8.71
C ALA A 160 -16.39 22.35 -7.69
N ARG A 161 -15.90 21.40 -6.87
CA ARG A 161 -16.69 20.78 -5.79
C ARG A 161 -17.08 21.79 -4.71
N ALA A 162 -16.15 22.67 -4.34
CA ALA A 162 -16.41 23.74 -3.37
C ALA A 162 -17.50 24.71 -3.88
N LEU A 163 -17.38 25.16 -5.13
CA LEU A 163 -18.36 26.09 -5.74
C LEU A 163 -19.74 25.42 -5.85
N GLN A 164 -19.82 24.15 -6.26
CA GLN A 164 -21.08 23.41 -6.29
C GLN A 164 -21.73 23.31 -4.91
N LEU A 165 -20.92 23.08 -3.85
CA LEU A 165 -21.42 23.02 -2.49
C LEU A 165 -21.95 24.40 -2.03
N LEU A 166 -21.21 25.48 -2.32
CA LEU A 166 -21.65 26.86 -2.00
C LEU A 166 -22.94 27.22 -2.72
N ALA A 167 -23.08 26.84 -4.00
CA ALA A 167 -24.30 27.03 -4.76
C ALA A 167 -25.48 26.24 -4.18
N ALA A 168 -25.25 24.98 -3.78
CA ALA A 168 -26.26 24.14 -3.15
C ALA A 168 -26.76 24.70 -1.81
N GLN A 169 -25.91 25.47 -1.11
CA GLN A 169 -26.27 26.18 0.12
C GLN A 169 -26.84 27.59 -0.14
N GLY A 170 -26.98 28.02 -1.40
CA GLY A 170 -27.50 29.33 -1.77
C GLY A 170 -26.57 30.50 -1.47
N LEU A 171 -25.28 30.26 -1.26
CA LEU A 171 -24.30 31.31 -0.97
C LEU A 171 -23.76 31.99 -2.23
N ILE A 172 -23.86 31.31 -3.38
CA ILE A 172 -23.50 31.83 -4.70
C ILE A 172 -24.53 31.36 -5.73
N THR A 173 -24.54 31.99 -6.91
CA THR A 173 -25.44 31.68 -8.04
C THR A 173 -24.66 31.16 -9.24
#